data_bacba846ed7772aaed7c5e6981e94fb1
#
_entry.id   bacba846ed7772aaed7c5e6981e94fb1
#
_cell.length_a   1.000
_cell.length_b   1.000
_cell.length_c   1.000
_cell.angle_alpha   90.00
_cell.angle_beta   90.00
_cell.angle_gamma   90.00
#
_symmetry.space_group_name_H-M   'P 1'
#
loop_
_entity.id
_entity.type
_entity.pdbx_description
1 polymer ?
#
loop_
_entity_poly.entity_id
_entity_poly.type
_entity_poly.pdbx_seq_one_letter_code
_entity_poly.pdbx_strand_id
1 'polypeptide(L)'
;MSQTTILTRAEVESMGPPMPEELGDTGIAEGFLCDLALKHVAMMPEPTTSLIAEEMRLPRTLAEDVLQKLNREKLIEVRMQSAIGSTRYAMLDHGWDRLARLLSVCGYTGPAPVSLNDYSHMMKLQSIPSNPASMETVRAAFHDLVLPDSLLQTLGCVINSRRSLFLTGLPGTGKTAVAERMNGALAGGIWIPYAVEIDGQIIRVYDSHCHRALADDSTPFDYDRRWILIERTLVVVGGELT
;
A
#
# COMPACT_ATOMS: atom_id res chain seq x y z
N MET A 1 -15.70 -13.28 18.53
CA MET A 1 -16.34 -13.07 17.22
C MET A 1 -16.16 -11.61 16.85
N SER A 2 -15.05 -11.30 16.20
CA SER A 2 -14.76 -9.94 15.75
C SER A 2 -15.74 -9.59 14.64
N GLN A 3 -16.50 -8.52 14.84
CA GLN A 3 -17.36 -7.97 13.80
C GLN A 3 -16.44 -7.34 12.74
N THR A 4 -16.24 -8.02 11.63
CA THR A 4 -15.61 -7.41 10.46
C THR A 4 -16.48 -6.22 10.06
N THR A 5 -16.03 -5.02 10.38
CA THR A 5 -16.71 -3.78 9.99
C THR A 5 -16.66 -3.70 8.48
N ILE A 6 -17.79 -3.89 7.83
CA ILE A 6 -17.91 -3.75 6.37
C ILE A 6 -17.87 -2.26 6.07
N LEU A 7 -16.70 -1.76 5.67
CA LEU A 7 -16.53 -0.37 5.26
C LEU A 7 -17.33 -0.09 3.99
N THR A 8 -17.99 1.03 3.98
CA THR A 8 -18.59 1.57 2.74
C THR A 8 -17.49 2.20 1.89
N ARG A 9 -17.74 2.33 0.61
CA ARG A 9 -16.81 2.95 -0.34
C ARG A 9 -16.40 4.37 0.06
N ALA A 10 -17.35 5.20 0.51
CA ALA A 10 -17.09 6.59 0.93
C ALA A 10 -16.14 6.64 2.14
N GLU A 11 -16.27 5.68 3.05
CA GLU A 11 -15.38 5.53 4.20
C GLU A 11 -13.97 5.12 3.76
N VAL A 12 -13.84 4.21 2.82
CA VAL A 12 -12.53 3.80 2.28
C VAL A 12 -11.83 4.96 1.54
N GLU A 13 -12.57 5.74 0.76
CA GLU A 13 -11.99 6.89 0.04
C GLU A 13 -11.57 8.03 0.99
N SER A 14 -12.27 8.22 2.10
CA SER A 14 -12.02 9.33 3.03
C SER A 14 -11.14 8.97 4.23
N MET A 15 -11.19 7.73 4.72
CA MET A 15 -10.56 7.32 5.98
C MET A 15 -9.47 6.26 5.82
N GLY A 16 -9.42 5.59 4.67
CA GLY A 16 -8.50 4.47 4.43
C GLY A 16 -8.90 3.18 5.15
N PRO A 17 -8.07 2.12 5.04
CA PRO A 17 -8.29 0.85 5.74
C PRO A 17 -8.13 1.02 7.25
N PRO A 18 -8.96 0.35 8.07
CA PRO A 18 -8.89 0.48 9.52
C PRO A 18 -7.56 -0.03 10.06
N MET A 19 -7.05 0.66 11.08
CA MET A 19 -5.82 0.27 11.77
C MET A 19 -6.06 -1.03 12.56
N PRO A 20 -5.16 -2.04 12.47
CA PRO A 20 -5.29 -3.27 13.24
C PRO A 20 -5.11 -2.98 14.74
N GLU A 21 -5.99 -3.53 15.57
CA GLU A 21 -5.93 -3.42 17.03
C GLU A 21 -5.19 -4.60 17.65
N GLU A 22 -5.31 -5.80 17.05
CA GLU A 22 -4.66 -7.04 17.50
C GLU A 22 -3.81 -7.63 16.35
N LEU A 23 -2.84 -8.50 16.67
CA LEU A 23 -2.02 -9.19 15.68
C LEU A 23 -2.87 -10.01 14.70
N GLY A 24 -3.98 -10.58 15.17
CA GLY A 24 -4.94 -11.32 14.34
C GLY A 24 -5.59 -10.46 13.24
N ASP A 25 -5.83 -9.18 13.51
CA ASP A 25 -6.45 -8.24 12.57
C ASP A 25 -5.52 -7.91 11.39
N THR A 26 -4.22 -8.15 11.55
CA THR A 26 -3.26 -7.94 10.46
C THR A 26 -3.47 -8.87 9.28
N GLY A 27 -4.19 -9.97 9.47
CA GLY A 27 -4.38 -11.03 8.48
C GLY A 27 -3.11 -11.83 8.17
N ILE A 28 -2.01 -11.59 8.89
CA ILE A 28 -0.69 -12.21 8.68
C ILE A 28 -0.35 -13.13 9.86
N ALA A 29 0.24 -14.28 9.55
CA ALA A 29 0.68 -15.19 10.59
C ALA A 29 1.69 -14.51 11.54
N GLU A 30 1.47 -14.64 12.86
CA GLU A 30 2.32 -14.01 13.88
C GLU A 30 3.79 -14.38 13.73
N GLY A 31 4.09 -15.65 13.40
CA GLY A 31 5.47 -16.10 13.14
C GLY A 31 6.14 -15.36 11.99
N PHE A 32 5.37 -14.99 10.96
CA PHE A 32 5.87 -14.20 9.85
C PHE A 32 6.21 -12.75 10.26
N LEU A 33 5.36 -12.13 11.07
CA LEU A 33 5.63 -10.80 11.64
C LEU A 33 6.86 -10.83 12.56
N CYS A 34 7.04 -11.89 13.35
CA CYS A 34 8.22 -12.11 14.17
C CYS A 34 9.50 -12.22 13.31
N ASP A 35 9.46 -12.98 12.21
CA ASP A 35 10.59 -13.13 11.30
C ASP A 35 10.95 -11.80 10.61
N LEU A 36 9.97 -11.02 10.25
CA LEU A 36 10.18 -9.67 9.69
C LEU A 36 10.77 -8.72 10.73
N ALA A 37 10.22 -8.69 11.95
CA ALA A 37 10.75 -7.88 13.05
C ALA A 37 12.20 -8.25 13.40
N LEU A 38 12.54 -9.54 13.39
CA LEU A 38 13.91 -10.01 13.62
C LEU A 38 14.88 -9.46 12.57
N LYS A 39 14.48 -9.39 11.30
CA LYS A 39 15.28 -8.77 10.24
C LYS A 39 15.50 -7.26 10.51
N HIS A 40 14.45 -6.54 10.93
CA HIS A 40 14.58 -5.12 11.28
C HIS A 40 15.53 -4.90 12.47
N VAL A 41 15.41 -5.73 13.54
CA VAL A 41 16.33 -5.66 14.68
C VAL A 41 17.78 -5.83 14.26
N ALA A 42 18.05 -6.73 13.32
CA ALA A 42 19.42 -7.01 12.84
C ALA A 42 19.99 -5.90 11.96
N MET A 43 19.14 -5.17 11.22
CA MET A 43 19.58 -4.15 10.27
C MET A 43 19.77 -2.76 10.88
N MET A 44 19.25 -2.54 12.08
CA MET A 44 19.34 -1.26 12.77
C MET A 44 20.52 -1.26 13.76
N PRO A 45 21.34 -0.20 13.81
CA PRO A 45 22.41 -0.09 14.80
C PRO A 45 21.90 0.01 16.23
N GLU A 46 20.77 0.65 16.44
CA GLU A 46 20.10 0.81 17.74
C GLU A 46 18.59 0.53 17.62
N PRO A 47 18.16 -0.73 17.51
CA PRO A 47 16.76 -1.06 17.32
C PRO A 47 15.93 -0.73 18.58
N THR A 48 14.92 0.11 18.41
CA THR A 48 13.95 0.44 19.46
C THR A 48 12.55 0.02 19.02
N THR A 49 11.65 -0.21 20.00
CA THR A 49 10.24 -0.53 19.72
C THR A 49 9.63 0.47 18.73
N SER A 50 9.89 1.77 18.94
CA SER A 50 9.31 2.83 18.11
C SER A 50 9.83 2.80 16.65
N LEU A 51 11.15 2.64 16.47
CA LEU A 51 11.74 2.54 15.14
C LEU A 51 11.27 1.30 14.39
N ILE A 52 11.17 0.15 15.09
CA ILE A 52 10.70 -1.09 14.47
C ILE A 52 9.22 -0.97 14.09
N ALA A 53 8.39 -0.37 14.94
CA ALA A 53 6.99 -0.10 14.65
C ALA A 53 6.83 0.82 13.43
N GLU A 54 7.68 1.84 13.30
CA GLU A 54 7.71 2.77 12.17
C GLU A 54 8.09 2.07 10.87
N GLU A 55 9.18 1.31 10.87
CA GLU A 55 9.65 0.57 9.67
C GLU A 55 8.66 -0.51 9.23
N MET A 56 8.09 -1.24 10.20
CA MET A 56 7.06 -2.24 9.92
C MET A 56 5.70 -1.62 9.58
N ARG A 57 5.53 -0.32 9.78
CA ARG A 57 4.26 0.39 9.61
C ARG A 57 3.12 -0.21 10.46
N LEU A 58 3.46 -0.77 11.62
CA LEU A 58 2.50 -1.34 12.57
C LEU A 58 2.27 -0.37 13.75
N PRO A 59 1.09 -0.45 14.40
CA PRO A 59 0.89 0.17 15.71
C PRO A 59 1.98 -0.25 16.68
N ARG A 60 2.43 0.69 17.51
CA ARG A 60 3.49 0.43 18.48
C ARG A 60 3.18 -0.74 19.43
N THR A 61 1.92 -0.87 19.83
CA THR A 61 1.44 -1.97 20.68
C THR A 61 1.68 -3.33 20.03
N LEU A 62 1.35 -3.47 18.74
CA LEU A 62 1.55 -4.72 18.00
C LEU A 62 3.03 -5.02 17.77
N ALA A 63 3.83 -4.00 17.48
CA ALA A 63 5.28 -4.17 17.37
C ALA A 63 5.90 -4.60 18.72
N GLU A 64 5.40 -4.09 19.85
CA GLU A 64 5.82 -4.49 21.17
C GLU A 64 5.49 -5.95 21.48
N ASP A 65 4.29 -6.42 21.11
CA ASP A 65 3.88 -7.81 21.28
C ASP A 65 4.79 -8.77 20.51
N VAL A 66 5.09 -8.43 19.25
CA VAL A 66 6.01 -9.19 18.38
C VAL A 66 7.42 -9.25 19.00
N LEU A 67 7.93 -8.12 19.47
CA LEU A 67 9.27 -8.04 20.09
C LEU A 67 9.34 -8.77 21.43
N GLN A 68 8.29 -8.71 22.24
CA GLN A 68 8.20 -9.50 23.46
C GLN A 68 8.23 -11.00 23.18
N LYS A 69 7.59 -11.46 22.10
CA LYS A 69 7.64 -12.86 21.68
C LYS A 69 9.04 -13.27 21.27
N LEU A 70 9.72 -12.47 20.42
CA LEU A 70 11.12 -12.71 20.04
C LEU A 70 12.05 -12.79 21.27
N ASN A 71 11.82 -11.93 22.25
CA ASN A 71 12.58 -11.96 23.52
C ASN A 71 12.29 -13.23 24.34
N ARG A 72 11.02 -13.67 24.43
CA ARG A 72 10.65 -14.93 25.09
C ARG A 72 11.28 -16.16 24.40
N GLU A 73 11.38 -16.12 23.07
CA GLU A 73 12.04 -17.17 22.26
C GLU A 73 13.58 -17.07 22.33
N LYS A 74 14.13 -16.10 23.06
CA LYS A 74 15.58 -15.85 23.20
C LYS A 74 16.30 -15.62 21.87
N LEU A 75 15.64 -14.96 20.96
CA LEU A 75 16.22 -14.51 19.69
C LEU A 75 16.81 -13.11 19.80
N ILE A 76 16.23 -12.28 20.67
CA ILE A 76 16.68 -10.94 21.03
C ILE A 76 16.71 -10.79 22.54
N GLU A 77 17.44 -9.79 23.04
CA GLU A 77 17.44 -9.39 24.45
C GLU A 77 17.13 -7.90 24.61
N VAL A 78 16.57 -7.52 25.74
CA VAL A 78 16.38 -6.12 26.14
C VAL A 78 17.68 -5.58 26.71
N ARG A 79 18.26 -4.54 26.07
CA ARG A 79 19.49 -3.90 26.52
C ARG A 79 19.28 -2.71 27.44
N MET A 80 18.24 -1.93 27.17
CA MET A 80 17.95 -0.73 27.95
C MET A 80 16.46 -0.42 27.86
N GLN A 81 15.88 -0.09 29.00
CA GLN A 81 14.54 0.45 29.10
C GLN A 81 14.67 1.96 29.38
N SER A 82 14.29 2.80 28.43
CA SER A 82 14.31 4.25 28.61
C SER A 82 13.12 4.68 29.48
N ALA A 83 13.33 5.68 30.34
CA ALA A 83 12.25 6.31 31.12
C ALA A 83 11.12 6.91 30.25
N ILE A 84 11.34 7.11 28.96
CA ILE A 84 10.38 7.62 27.98
C ILE A 84 9.64 6.46 27.25
N GLY A 85 9.76 5.22 27.77
CA GLY A 85 9.00 4.08 27.25
C GLY A 85 9.54 3.46 25.95
N SER A 86 10.75 3.81 25.49
CA SER A 86 11.38 3.18 24.34
C SER A 86 12.35 2.10 24.81
N THR A 87 12.04 0.84 24.51
CA THR A 87 12.89 -0.32 24.83
C THR A 87 13.88 -0.53 23.68
N ARG A 88 15.17 -0.71 24.00
CA ARG A 88 16.24 -1.08 23.05
C ARG A 88 16.47 -2.58 23.09
N TYR A 89 16.72 -3.14 21.93
CA TYR A 89 16.95 -4.57 21.75
C TYR A 89 18.32 -4.86 21.17
N ALA A 90 18.81 -6.07 21.36
CA ALA A 90 19.98 -6.60 20.69
C ALA A 90 19.72 -8.04 20.28
N MET A 91 20.36 -8.45 19.18
CA MET A 91 20.32 -9.81 18.70
C MET A 91 21.12 -10.75 19.62
N LEU A 92 20.60 -11.94 19.86
CA LEU A 92 21.31 -13.06 20.45
C LEU A 92 21.82 -14.03 19.37
N ASP A 93 22.73 -14.94 19.73
CA ASP A 93 23.33 -15.90 18.81
C ASP A 93 22.26 -16.73 18.06
N HIS A 94 21.26 -17.23 18.75
CA HIS A 94 20.14 -17.95 18.11
C HIS A 94 19.32 -17.07 17.16
N GLY A 95 19.25 -15.77 17.44
CA GLY A 95 18.64 -14.81 16.53
C GLY A 95 19.43 -14.65 15.22
N TRP A 96 20.75 -14.58 15.31
CA TRP A 96 21.63 -14.55 14.13
C TRP A 96 21.51 -15.81 13.28
N ASP A 97 21.45 -16.99 13.91
CA ASP A 97 21.28 -18.28 13.22
C ASP A 97 19.92 -18.34 12.48
N ARG A 98 18.85 -17.83 13.11
CA ARG A 98 17.53 -17.75 12.48
C ARG A 98 17.52 -16.74 11.33
N LEU A 99 18.12 -15.57 11.53
CA LEU A 99 18.24 -14.53 10.52
C LEU A 99 18.94 -15.03 9.26
N ALA A 100 20.06 -15.74 9.39
CA ALA A 100 20.81 -16.29 8.25
C ALA A 100 19.92 -17.18 7.36
N ARG A 101 19.09 -18.02 7.99
CA ARG A 101 18.12 -18.87 7.27
C ARG A 101 17.02 -18.04 6.61
N LEU A 102 16.49 -17.02 7.30
CA LEU A 102 15.43 -16.16 6.74
C LEU A 102 15.93 -15.37 5.53
N LEU A 103 17.13 -14.83 5.59
CA LEU A 103 17.71 -14.05 4.49
C LEU A 103 18.03 -14.92 3.27
N SER A 104 18.34 -16.21 3.47
CA SER A 104 18.54 -17.14 2.34
C SER A 104 17.25 -17.43 1.57
N VAL A 105 16.07 -17.23 2.18
CA VAL A 105 14.76 -17.45 1.55
C VAL A 105 14.19 -16.15 1.01
N CYS A 106 14.21 -15.08 1.81
CA CYS A 106 13.63 -13.80 1.43
C CYS A 106 14.38 -12.65 2.10
N GLY A 107 14.96 -11.76 1.30
CA GLY A 107 15.68 -10.56 1.75
C GLY A 107 14.80 -9.35 2.04
N TYR A 108 13.48 -9.47 2.03
CA TYR A 108 12.58 -8.35 2.26
C TYR A 108 12.67 -7.84 3.71
N THR A 109 12.81 -6.51 3.84
CA THR A 109 12.92 -5.76 5.10
C THR A 109 12.18 -4.43 5.02
N GLY A 110 10.96 -4.44 4.52
CA GLY A 110 10.10 -3.26 4.42
C GLY A 110 8.92 -3.34 5.39
N PRO A 111 7.89 -2.51 5.16
CA PRO A 111 6.64 -2.54 5.91
C PRO A 111 6.02 -3.93 5.99
N ALA A 112 5.32 -4.22 7.09
CA ALA A 112 4.60 -5.48 7.21
C ALA A 112 3.60 -5.63 6.05
N PRO A 113 3.56 -6.80 5.39
CA PRO A 113 2.63 -7.00 4.28
C PRO A 113 1.18 -7.06 4.77
N VAL A 114 0.25 -6.92 3.85
CA VAL A 114 -1.17 -7.22 4.09
C VAL A 114 -1.49 -8.59 3.51
N SER A 115 -2.59 -9.20 3.96
CA SER A 115 -3.04 -10.46 3.42
C SER A 115 -3.61 -10.30 2.00
N LEU A 116 -3.52 -11.35 1.18
CA LEU A 116 -4.17 -11.37 -0.15
C LEU A 116 -5.69 -11.14 -0.06
N ASN A 117 -6.30 -11.59 1.03
CA ASN A 117 -7.73 -11.39 1.26
C ASN A 117 -8.06 -9.90 1.47
N ASP A 118 -7.32 -9.21 2.34
CA ASP A 118 -7.51 -7.78 2.60
C ASP A 118 -7.21 -6.95 1.34
N TYR A 119 -6.14 -7.29 0.62
CA TYR A 119 -5.83 -6.68 -0.67
C TYR A 119 -6.98 -6.85 -1.65
N SER A 120 -7.49 -8.07 -1.82
CA SER A 120 -8.58 -8.36 -2.76
C SER A 120 -9.87 -7.66 -2.37
N HIS A 121 -10.16 -7.60 -1.07
CA HIS A 121 -11.32 -6.88 -0.53
C HIS A 121 -11.22 -5.39 -0.84
N MET A 122 -10.09 -4.76 -0.54
CA MET A 122 -9.85 -3.35 -0.77
C MET A 122 -9.92 -3.00 -2.27
N MET A 123 -9.34 -3.85 -3.14
CA MET A 123 -9.42 -3.64 -4.59
C MET A 123 -10.85 -3.69 -5.11
N LYS A 124 -11.72 -4.55 -4.55
CA LYS A 124 -13.15 -4.59 -4.89
C LYS A 124 -13.88 -3.32 -4.44
N LEU A 125 -13.60 -2.83 -3.23
CA LEU A 125 -14.19 -1.59 -2.72
C LEU A 125 -13.80 -0.36 -3.57
N GLN A 126 -12.57 -0.31 -4.02
CA GLN A 126 -12.01 0.78 -4.83
C GLN A 126 -12.23 0.62 -6.34
N SER A 127 -12.87 -0.48 -6.76
CA SER A 127 -13.18 -0.66 -8.18
C SER A 127 -13.95 0.55 -8.71
N ILE A 128 -13.74 0.87 -10.01
CA ILE A 128 -14.36 2.03 -10.66
C ILE A 128 -15.86 2.10 -10.33
N PRO A 129 -16.37 3.25 -9.85
CA PRO A 129 -17.75 3.37 -9.36
C PRO A 129 -18.79 2.92 -10.37
N SER A 130 -19.87 2.39 -9.82
CA SER A 130 -21.11 2.21 -10.60
C SER A 130 -21.71 3.54 -11.05
N ASN A 131 -21.33 4.64 -10.36
CA ASN A 131 -21.79 5.99 -10.70
C ASN A 131 -21.00 6.49 -11.91
N PRO A 132 -21.67 6.76 -13.03
CA PRO A 132 -20.99 7.24 -14.23
C PRO A 132 -20.35 8.61 -13.97
N ALA A 133 -19.17 8.84 -14.51
CA ALA A 133 -18.60 10.18 -14.58
C ALA A 133 -19.57 11.09 -15.35
N SER A 134 -19.98 12.20 -14.72
CA SER A 134 -20.86 13.15 -15.38
C SER A 134 -20.19 13.80 -16.57
N MET A 135 -20.96 14.29 -17.55
CA MET A 135 -20.40 15.05 -18.66
C MET A 135 -19.67 16.31 -18.23
N GLU A 136 -20.03 16.87 -17.08
CA GLU A 136 -19.33 17.99 -16.46
C GLU A 136 -17.92 17.59 -16.00
N THR A 137 -17.79 16.46 -15.31
CA THR A 137 -16.50 15.90 -14.89
C THR A 137 -15.61 15.58 -16.11
N VAL A 138 -16.21 15.01 -17.15
CA VAL A 138 -15.48 14.71 -18.41
C VAL A 138 -15.00 16.03 -19.04
N ARG A 139 -15.85 17.04 -19.20
CA ARG A 139 -15.46 18.34 -19.75
C ARG A 139 -14.38 19.02 -18.93
N ALA A 140 -14.48 18.95 -17.59
CA ALA A 140 -13.46 19.50 -16.70
C ALA A 140 -12.10 18.82 -16.88
N ALA A 141 -12.07 17.49 -17.05
CA ALA A 141 -10.83 16.74 -17.27
C ALA A 141 -10.16 17.08 -18.63
N PHE A 142 -10.95 17.45 -19.65
CA PHE A 142 -10.46 17.77 -20.99
C PHE A 142 -10.44 19.27 -21.28
N HIS A 143 -10.53 20.14 -20.28
CA HIS A 143 -10.70 21.60 -20.45
C HIS A 143 -9.59 22.29 -21.24
N ASP A 144 -8.39 21.73 -21.26
CA ASP A 144 -7.20 22.23 -21.96
C ASP A 144 -7.05 21.71 -23.40
N LEU A 145 -7.94 20.80 -23.81
CA LEU A 145 -7.95 20.24 -25.16
C LEU A 145 -9.16 20.75 -25.96
N VAL A 146 -8.91 21.16 -27.18
CA VAL A 146 -10.00 21.54 -28.11
C VAL A 146 -10.50 20.28 -28.79
N LEU A 147 -11.58 19.70 -28.28
CA LEU A 147 -12.19 18.48 -28.79
C LEU A 147 -13.64 18.73 -29.23
N PRO A 148 -14.10 18.08 -30.31
CA PRO A 148 -15.51 18.12 -30.68
C PRO A 148 -16.40 17.50 -29.57
N ASP A 149 -17.60 18.07 -29.36
CA ASP A 149 -18.55 17.55 -28.36
C ASP A 149 -18.91 16.07 -28.57
N SER A 150 -18.99 15.63 -29.84
CA SER A 150 -19.25 14.23 -30.16
C SER A 150 -18.14 13.29 -29.66
N LEU A 151 -16.87 13.73 -29.72
CA LEU A 151 -15.75 12.98 -29.19
C LEU A 151 -15.77 12.96 -27.65
N LEU A 152 -16.06 14.09 -27.01
CA LEU A 152 -16.21 14.16 -25.54
C LEU A 152 -17.31 13.23 -25.03
N GLN A 153 -18.45 13.17 -25.73
CA GLN A 153 -19.53 12.22 -25.41
C GLN A 153 -19.05 10.77 -25.53
N THR A 154 -18.34 10.45 -26.62
CA THR A 154 -17.77 9.10 -26.83
C THR A 154 -16.78 8.75 -25.71
N LEU A 155 -15.87 9.66 -25.34
CA LEU A 155 -14.91 9.46 -24.27
C LEU A 155 -15.62 9.27 -22.92
N GLY A 156 -16.67 10.03 -22.62
CA GLY A 156 -17.50 9.86 -21.44
C GLY A 156 -18.15 8.47 -21.38
N CYS A 157 -18.69 7.98 -22.49
CA CYS A 157 -19.21 6.61 -22.59
C CYS A 157 -18.13 5.56 -22.35
N VAL A 158 -16.94 5.76 -22.89
CA VAL A 158 -15.80 4.83 -22.71
C VAL A 158 -15.32 4.81 -21.27
N ILE A 159 -15.13 5.96 -20.64
CA ILE A 159 -14.76 6.08 -19.22
C ILE A 159 -15.74 5.30 -18.36
N ASN A 160 -17.02 5.42 -18.63
CA ASN A 160 -18.09 4.77 -17.89
C ASN A 160 -18.28 3.29 -18.21
N SER A 161 -17.79 2.83 -19.39
CA SER A 161 -17.95 1.45 -19.83
C SER A 161 -17.10 0.45 -19.06
N ARG A 162 -16.05 0.89 -18.38
CA ARG A 162 -15.03 0.06 -17.69
C ARG A 162 -14.34 -0.96 -18.62
N ARG A 163 -14.31 -0.66 -19.90
CA ARG A 163 -13.68 -1.53 -20.90
C ARG A 163 -12.39 -0.91 -21.41
N SER A 164 -11.50 -1.75 -21.89
CA SER A 164 -10.30 -1.30 -22.55
C SER A 164 -10.64 -0.45 -23.77
N LEU A 165 -9.92 0.67 -23.91
CA LEU A 165 -10.03 1.55 -25.07
C LEU A 165 -8.80 1.38 -25.95
N PHE A 166 -9.02 1.29 -27.26
CA PHE A 166 -7.96 1.31 -28.25
C PHE A 166 -8.03 2.63 -29.05
N LEU A 167 -7.01 3.48 -28.86
CA LEU A 167 -6.86 4.75 -29.59
C LEU A 167 -5.89 4.56 -30.76
N THR A 168 -6.37 4.75 -31.96
CA THR A 168 -5.55 4.67 -33.21
C THR A 168 -5.57 5.99 -33.96
N GLY A 169 -4.53 6.27 -34.69
CA GLY A 169 -4.40 7.47 -35.53
C GLY A 169 -2.94 7.82 -35.82
N LEU A 170 -2.72 8.79 -36.67
CA LEU A 170 -1.40 9.26 -37.07
C LEU A 170 -0.58 9.80 -35.87
N PRO A 171 0.76 9.77 -35.94
CA PRO A 171 1.59 10.45 -34.94
C PRO A 171 1.21 11.93 -34.80
N GLY A 172 1.29 12.49 -33.57
CA GLY A 172 0.99 13.89 -33.31
C GLY A 172 -0.50 14.26 -33.22
N THR A 173 -1.43 13.31 -33.29
CA THR A 173 -2.89 13.58 -33.21
C THR A 173 -3.43 13.66 -31.78
N GLY A 174 -2.59 13.74 -30.75
CA GLY A 174 -3.01 13.95 -29.36
C GLY A 174 -3.50 12.69 -28.62
N LYS A 175 -3.27 11.47 -29.11
CA LYS A 175 -3.71 10.22 -28.46
C LYS A 175 -3.24 10.08 -27.01
N THR A 176 -1.97 10.38 -26.76
CA THR A 176 -1.39 10.33 -25.41
C THR A 176 -2.05 11.36 -24.52
N ALA A 177 -2.23 12.60 -24.99
CA ALA A 177 -2.90 13.64 -24.21
C ALA A 177 -4.35 13.24 -23.87
N VAL A 178 -5.08 12.63 -24.79
CA VAL A 178 -6.43 12.10 -24.51
C VAL A 178 -6.39 11.02 -23.44
N ALA A 179 -5.45 10.07 -23.52
CA ALA A 179 -5.32 9.01 -22.52
C ALA A 179 -4.99 9.55 -21.12
N GLU A 180 -4.09 10.54 -21.02
CA GLU A 180 -3.75 11.22 -19.76
C GLU A 180 -4.98 11.92 -19.15
N ARG A 181 -5.76 12.63 -19.95
CA ARG A 181 -6.97 13.32 -19.48
C ARG A 181 -8.09 12.37 -19.07
N MET A 182 -8.19 11.21 -19.74
CA MET A 182 -9.11 10.14 -19.32
C MET A 182 -8.78 9.64 -17.91
N ASN A 183 -7.50 9.48 -17.58
CA ASN A 183 -7.09 9.11 -16.23
C ASN A 183 -7.50 10.19 -15.20
N GLY A 184 -7.33 11.47 -15.52
CA GLY A 184 -7.76 12.58 -14.70
C GLY A 184 -9.28 12.67 -14.47
N ALA A 185 -10.09 12.15 -15.40
CA ALA A 185 -11.55 12.05 -15.23
C ALA A 185 -11.98 10.96 -14.24
N LEU A 186 -11.09 10.01 -13.94
CA LEU A 186 -11.27 9.02 -12.86
C LEU A 186 -10.82 9.65 -11.54
N ALA A 187 -11.64 10.54 -10.99
CA ALA A 187 -11.31 11.29 -9.78
C ALA A 187 -10.96 10.40 -8.58
N GLY A 188 -10.08 10.91 -7.71
CA GLY A 188 -9.69 10.30 -6.44
C GLY A 188 -8.44 9.44 -6.51
N GLY A 189 -7.78 9.29 -5.35
CA GLY A 189 -6.66 8.37 -5.17
C GLY A 189 -7.13 6.92 -5.08
N ILE A 190 -6.15 6.03 -4.98
CA ILE A 190 -6.37 4.63 -4.63
C ILE A 190 -5.45 4.23 -3.49
N TRP A 191 -5.97 3.43 -2.58
CA TRP A 191 -5.19 2.81 -1.52
C TRP A 191 -4.52 1.55 -2.06
N ILE A 192 -3.20 1.49 -1.97
CA ILE A 192 -2.43 0.28 -2.26
C ILE A 192 -1.56 -0.07 -1.05
N PRO A 193 -1.30 -1.35 -0.77
CA PRO A 193 -0.38 -1.71 0.29
C PRO A 193 1.07 -1.56 -0.17
N TYR A 194 1.99 -1.43 0.79
CA TYR A 194 3.43 -1.50 0.48
C TYR A 194 3.82 -2.87 -0.05
N ALA A 195 3.25 -3.92 0.53
CA ALA A 195 3.49 -5.30 0.14
C ALA A 195 2.29 -6.19 0.47
N VAL A 196 2.17 -7.31 -0.24
CA VAL A 196 1.17 -8.37 -0.02
C VAL A 196 1.89 -9.68 0.26
N GLU A 197 1.39 -10.42 1.24
CA GLU A 197 1.83 -11.79 1.51
C GLU A 197 0.94 -12.76 0.74
N ILE A 198 1.58 -13.72 0.02
CA ILE A 198 0.90 -14.77 -0.72
C ILE A 198 1.70 -16.06 -0.54
N ASP A 199 1.11 -17.05 0.12
CA ASP A 199 1.71 -18.37 0.34
C ASP A 199 3.15 -18.33 0.91
N GLY A 200 3.39 -17.46 1.87
CA GLY A 200 4.69 -17.26 2.52
C GLY A 200 5.68 -16.40 1.72
N GLN A 201 5.27 -15.87 0.57
CA GLN A 201 6.08 -14.97 -0.25
C GLN A 201 5.59 -13.51 -0.12
N ILE A 202 6.51 -12.56 -0.25
CA ILE A 202 6.19 -11.14 -0.24
C ILE A 202 6.28 -10.56 -1.64
N ILE A 203 5.19 -9.97 -2.09
CA ILE A 203 5.13 -9.20 -3.33
C ILE A 203 5.07 -7.73 -2.97
N ARG A 204 6.07 -6.96 -3.38
CA ARG A 204 6.05 -5.49 -3.26
C ARG A 204 5.05 -4.93 -4.26
N VAL A 205 4.14 -4.08 -3.77
CA VAL A 205 3.13 -3.41 -4.59
C VAL A 205 3.48 -1.94 -4.77
N TYR A 206 3.82 -1.24 -3.69
CA TYR A 206 4.22 0.15 -3.77
C TYR A 206 5.66 0.30 -4.25
N ASP A 207 5.85 1.18 -5.25
CA ASP A 207 7.14 1.61 -5.78
C ASP A 207 7.12 3.13 -5.97
N SER A 208 8.00 3.84 -5.27
CA SER A 208 8.09 5.30 -5.32
C SER A 208 8.52 5.86 -6.70
N HIS A 209 9.07 5.02 -7.59
CA HIS A 209 9.41 5.42 -8.96
C HIS A 209 8.19 5.44 -9.88
N CYS A 210 7.17 4.61 -9.58
CA CYS A 210 5.98 4.45 -10.40
C CYS A 210 4.74 5.09 -9.78
N HIS A 211 4.71 5.22 -8.44
CA HIS A 211 3.54 5.66 -7.68
C HIS A 211 3.80 7.00 -6.99
N ARG A 212 2.89 7.94 -7.18
CA ARG A 212 2.92 9.23 -6.48
C ARG A 212 2.00 9.17 -5.27
N ALA A 213 2.57 9.28 -4.07
CA ALA A 213 1.80 9.34 -2.84
C ALA A 213 0.99 10.64 -2.76
N LEU A 214 -0.27 10.54 -2.33
CA LEU A 214 -1.16 11.67 -2.05
C LEU A 214 -1.21 12.03 -0.57
N ALA A 215 -0.94 11.06 0.32
CA ALA A 215 -0.93 11.30 1.75
C ALA A 215 0.41 11.90 2.18
N ASP A 216 0.34 12.99 2.93
CA ASP A 216 1.49 13.56 3.62
C ASP A 216 1.64 12.85 4.99
N ASP A 217 2.87 12.51 5.37
CA ASP A 217 3.21 11.87 6.67
C ASP A 217 2.82 12.75 7.88
N SER A 218 2.36 13.98 7.65
CA SER A 218 1.95 14.95 8.68
C SER A 218 0.50 14.81 9.16
N THR A 219 -0.35 14.03 8.48
CA THR A 219 -1.74 13.84 8.90
C THR A 219 -1.85 12.82 10.05
N PRO A 220 -2.71 13.04 11.09
CA PRO A 220 -2.97 12.04 12.10
C PRO A 220 -3.45 10.74 11.42
N PHE A 221 -2.77 9.63 11.73
CA PHE A 221 -3.06 8.36 11.08
C PHE A 221 -4.19 7.63 11.82
N ASP A 222 -5.42 7.76 11.32
CA ASP A 222 -6.56 6.94 11.76
C ASP A 222 -6.75 5.68 10.88
N TYR A 223 -5.72 5.32 10.06
CA TYR A 223 -5.77 4.20 9.13
C TYR A 223 -4.57 3.26 9.26
N ASP A 224 -4.69 2.08 8.68
CA ASP A 224 -3.63 1.08 8.63
C ASP A 224 -2.44 1.58 7.78
N ARG A 225 -1.33 1.90 8.43
CA ARG A 225 -0.12 2.47 7.83
C ARG A 225 0.60 1.52 6.86
N ARG A 226 0.22 0.25 6.80
CA ARG A 226 0.70 -0.69 5.78
C ARG A 226 0.18 -0.35 4.38
N TRP A 227 -0.81 0.55 4.31
CA TRP A 227 -1.39 1.07 3.08
C TRP A 227 -0.94 2.51 2.83
N ILE A 228 -0.94 2.89 1.57
CA ILE A 228 -0.63 4.24 1.12
C ILE A 228 -1.64 4.69 0.07
N LEU A 229 -2.11 5.93 0.22
CA LEU A 229 -2.96 6.56 -0.79
C LEU A 229 -2.09 7.13 -1.90
N ILE A 230 -2.32 6.69 -3.13
CA ILE A 230 -1.57 7.16 -4.31
C ILE A 230 -2.51 7.80 -5.35
N GLU A 231 -1.96 8.65 -6.19
CA GLU A 231 -2.63 9.04 -7.44
C GLU A 231 -2.85 7.80 -8.30
N ARG A 232 -3.96 7.78 -9.07
CA ARG A 232 -4.17 6.71 -10.05
C ARG A 232 -3.03 6.72 -11.06
N THR A 233 -2.27 5.64 -11.10
CA THR A 233 -1.08 5.53 -11.94
C THR A 233 -1.46 5.42 -13.41
N LEU A 234 -0.86 6.26 -14.23
CA LEU A 234 -0.89 6.13 -15.68
C LEU A 234 0.48 5.59 -16.13
N VAL A 235 0.47 4.42 -16.75
CA VAL A 235 1.69 3.84 -17.34
C VAL A 235 1.64 4.05 -18.84
N VAL A 236 2.54 4.89 -19.35
CA VAL A 236 2.71 5.09 -20.80
C VAL A 236 3.88 4.25 -21.26
N VAL A 237 3.60 3.20 -22.02
CA VAL A 237 4.63 2.38 -22.66
C VAL A 237 4.86 2.93 -24.05
N GLY A 238 5.97 3.63 -24.25
CA GLY A 238 6.38 4.15 -25.56
C GLY A 238 6.94 3.04 -26.41
N GLY A 239 6.40 2.89 -27.62
CA GLY A 239 6.90 1.91 -28.57
C GLY A 239 8.13 2.42 -29.29
N GLU A 240 9.31 2.08 -28.84
CA GLU A 240 10.43 1.68 -29.70
C GLU A 240 10.76 0.24 -29.32
N LEU A 241 9.86 -0.66 -29.69
CA LEU A 241 10.17 -2.07 -29.82
C LEU A 241 10.84 -2.22 -31.19
N THR A 242 12.13 -1.96 -31.26
CA THR A 242 13.01 -2.47 -32.29
C THR A 242 13.64 -3.78 -31.83
#